data_38fd4059fdb117652b85f607f35e22c3
#
_entry.id   38fd4059fdb117652b85f607f35e22c3
#
_cell.length_a   1.000
_cell.length_b   1.000
_cell.length_c   1.000
_cell.angle_alpha   90.00
_cell.angle_beta   90.00
_cell.angle_gamma   90.00
#
_symmetry.space_group_name_H-M   'P 1'
#
loop_
_entity.id
_entity.type
_entity.pdbx_description
1 polymer ?
#
loop_
_entity_poly.entity_id
_entity_poly.type
_entity_poly.pdbx_seq_one_letter_code
_entity_poly.pdbx_strand_id
1 'polypeptide(L)'
;MYEYNAKVDRVVDGDTVDFIVDLGFNINIKIRTRLIGVDTPERGHPDWKKATETCARLLGSVADIRNESIGQPEHWVKIRTTKTGKYGRWLVDIPGVTDILRETWPYKG
;
A
#
# COMPACT_ATOMS: atom_id res chain seq x y z
N MET A 1 10.93 3.22 12.69
CA MET A 1 9.73 2.78 11.95
C MET A 1 8.49 3.35 12.61
N TYR A 2 7.65 3.98 11.85
CA TYR A 2 6.41 4.57 12.35
C TYR A 2 5.21 3.86 11.75
N GLU A 3 4.14 3.74 12.53
CA GLU A 3 2.91 3.10 12.09
C GLU A 3 1.81 4.16 11.97
N TYR A 4 1.09 4.13 10.85
CA TYR A 4 -0.01 5.05 10.56
C TYR A 4 -1.22 4.32 10.05
N ASN A 5 -2.38 4.91 10.23
CA ASN A 5 -3.59 4.51 9.52
C ASN A 5 -3.61 5.25 8.20
N ALA A 6 -3.91 4.53 7.13
CA ALA A 6 -3.93 5.10 5.80
C ALA A 6 -5.10 4.54 4.99
N LYS A 7 -5.67 5.39 4.16
CA LYS A 7 -6.72 5.00 3.23
C LYS A 7 -6.11 4.80 1.86
N VAL A 8 -6.45 3.70 1.20
CA VAL A 8 -5.97 3.45 -0.16
C VAL A 8 -6.62 4.44 -1.11
N ASP A 9 -5.80 5.23 -1.79
CA ASP A 9 -6.26 6.16 -2.83
C ASP A 9 -6.23 5.48 -4.20
N ARG A 10 -5.10 4.86 -4.52
CA ARG A 10 -4.92 4.19 -5.81
C ARG A 10 -3.81 3.15 -5.75
N VAL A 11 -4.05 1.98 -6.34
CA VAL A 11 -2.99 1.00 -6.58
C VAL A 11 -2.41 1.28 -7.97
N VAL A 12 -1.18 1.74 -8.00
CA VAL A 12 -0.50 2.14 -9.24
C VAL A 12 0.10 0.92 -9.94
N ASP A 13 0.88 0.15 -9.18
CA ASP A 13 1.46 -1.13 -9.59
C ASP A 13 1.33 -2.10 -8.42
N GLY A 14 1.68 -3.35 -8.64
CA GLY A 14 1.63 -4.34 -7.56
C GLY A 14 2.55 -4.03 -6.38
N ASP A 15 3.52 -3.15 -6.56
CA ASP A 15 4.46 -2.74 -5.52
C ASP A 15 4.41 -1.24 -5.19
N THR A 16 3.48 -0.50 -5.80
CA THR A 16 3.37 0.95 -5.64
C THR A 16 1.92 1.34 -5.37
N VAL A 17 1.68 1.98 -4.24
CA VAL A 17 0.34 2.36 -3.80
C VAL A 17 0.33 3.81 -3.34
N ASP A 18 -0.66 4.57 -3.79
CA ASP A 18 -0.91 5.91 -3.29
C ASP A 18 -1.87 5.83 -2.11
N PHE A 19 -1.48 6.45 -1.00
CA PHE A 19 -2.27 6.49 0.23
C PHE A 19 -2.60 7.91 0.64
N ILE A 20 -3.72 8.03 1.34
CA ILE A 20 -4.03 9.22 2.14
C ILE A 20 -3.75 8.81 3.59
N VAL A 21 -2.73 9.39 4.18
CA VAL A 21 -2.23 9.00 5.50
C VAL A 21 -2.79 9.94 6.55
N ASP A 22 -3.35 9.36 7.60
CA ASP A 22 -3.86 10.10 8.76
C ASP A 22 -2.71 10.40 9.71
N LEU A 23 -2.37 11.69 9.86
CA LEU A 23 -1.33 12.15 10.76
C LEU A 23 -1.87 12.57 12.12
N GLY A 24 -3.15 12.43 12.35
CA GLY A 24 -3.81 12.97 13.54
C GLY A 24 -4.15 14.45 13.38
N PHE A 25 -4.85 15.01 14.37
CA PHE A 25 -5.27 16.42 14.36
C PHE A 25 -6.04 16.85 13.10
N ASN A 26 -6.77 15.91 12.48
CA ASN A 26 -7.47 16.15 11.20
C ASN A 26 -6.53 16.52 10.05
N ILE A 27 -5.26 16.13 10.13
CA ILE A 27 -4.28 16.37 9.09
C ILE A 27 -4.08 15.07 8.30
N ASN A 28 -4.37 15.13 7.01
CA ASN A 28 -4.14 14.01 6.10
C ASN A 28 -3.20 14.44 4.99
N ILE A 29 -2.29 13.56 4.59
CA ILE A 29 -1.41 13.81 3.46
C ILE A 29 -1.54 12.68 2.44
N LYS A 30 -1.39 13.04 1.18
CA LYS A 30 -1.35 12.06 0.10
C LYS A 30 0.10 11.76 -0.24
N ILE A 31 0.47 10.49 -0.19
CA ILE A 31 1.82 10.06 -0.50
C ILE A 31 1.82 8.86 -1.44
N ARG A 32 2.85 8.77 -2.26
CA ARG A 32 3.11 7.57 -3.06
C ARG A 32 4.13 6.72 -2.33
N THR A 33 3.81 5.44 -2.16
CA THR A 33 4.64 4.50 -1.40
C THR A 33 5.05 3.34 -2.26
N ARG A 34 6.18 2.74 -1.92
CA ARG A 34 6.63 1.48 -2.48
C ARG A 34 6.65 0.42 -1.39
N LEU A 35 6.16 -0.77 -1.70
CA LEU A 35 6.13 -1.88 -0.76
C LEU A 35 7.54 -2.45 -0.61
N ILE A 36 8.00 -2.53 0.64
CA ILE A 36 9.37 -2.95 0.94
C ILE A 36 9.61 -4.41 0.57
N GLY A 37 10.70 -4.66 -0.14
CA GLY A 37 11.09 -6.01 -0.51
C GLY A 37 10.25 -6.66 -1.61
N VAL A 38 9.40 -5.90 -2.28
CA VAL A 38 8.53 -6.38 -3.36
C VAL A 38 8.94 -5.73 -4.68
N ASP A 39 8.99 -6.53 -5.75
CA ASP A 39 9.32 -6.05 -7.09
C ASP A 39 8.41 -6.74 -8.09
N THR A 40 7.30 -6.10 -8.42
CA THR A 40 6.29 -6.65 -9.33
C THR A 40 6.54 -6.21 -10.77
N PRO A 41 5.96 -6.90 -11.76
CA PRO A 41 6.08 -6.50 -13.16
C PRO A 41 5.59 -5.08 -13.41
N GLU A 42 6.31 -4.34 -14.24
CA GLU A 42 5.97 -2.97 -14.60
C GLU A 42 4.88 -2.93 -15.67
N ARG A 43 4.26 -1.76 -15.81
CA ARG A 43 3.26 -1.52 -16.84
C ARG A 43 3.86 -1.83 -18.23
N GLY A 44 3.10 -2.59 -19.03
CA GLY A 44 3.58 -3.10 -20.31
C GLY A 44 4.02 -4.56 -20.27
N HIS A 45 4.31 -5.09 -19.09
CA HIS A 45 4.59 -6.50 -18.90
C HIS A 45 3.29 -7.30 -18.87
N PRO A 46 3.24 -8.51 -19.46
CA PRO A 46 2.00 -9.32 -19.44
C PRO A 46 1.41 -9.59 -18.07
N ASP A 47 2.25 -9.67 -17.05
CA ASP A 47 1.81 -9.98 -15.69
C ASP A 47 1.55 -8.74 -14.82
N TRP A 48 1.70 -7.54 -15.38
CA TRP A 48 1.47 -6.30 -14.63
C TRP A 48 0.06 -6.23 -14.05
N LYS A 49 -0.94 -6.54 -14.86
CA LYS A 49 -2.35 -6.48 -14.43
C LYS A 49 -2.62 -7.46 -13.29
N LYS A 50 -2.08 -8.68 -13.43
CA LYS A 50 -2.24 -9.73 -12.40
C LYS A 50 -1.65 -9.29 -11.07
N ALA A 51 -0.43 -8.74 -11.09
CA ALA A 51 0.24 -8.28 -9.88
C ALA A 51 -0.51 -7.12 -9.24
N THR A 52 -0.97 -6.17 -10.05
CA THR A 52 -1.72 -5.01 -9.58
C THR A 52 -3.05 -5.41 -8.95
N GLU A 53 -3.78 -6.31 -9.58
CA GLU A 53 -5.05 -6.83 -9.05
C GLU A 53 -4.83 -7.63 -7.78
N THR A 54 -3.74 -8.38 -7.69
CA THR A 54 -3.40 -9.15 -6.49
C THR A 54 -3.14 -8.21 -5.31
N CYS A 55 -2.38 -7.14 -5.53
CA CYS A 55 -2.14 -6.12 -4.51
C CYS A 55 -3.45 -5.49 -4.04
N ALA A 56 -4.31 -5.09 -4.96
CA ALA A 56 -5.60 -4.47 -4.63
C ALA A 56 -6.47 -5.43 -3.80
N ARG A 57 -6.51 -6.69 -4.18
CA ARG A 57 -7.28 -7.72 -3.47
C ARG A 57 -6.76 -7.92 -2.04
N LEU A 58 -5.45 -7.99 -1.87
CA LEU A 58 -4.85 -8.17 -0.56
C LEU A 58 -5.09 -6.96 0.34
N LEU A 59 -5.00 -5.75 -0.22
CA LEU A 59 -5.33 -4.53 0.54
C LEU A 59 -6.78 -4.56 1.02
N GLY A 60 -7.70 -4.98 0.18
CA GLY A 60 -9.10 -5.12 0.56
C GLY A 60 -9.31 -6.15 1.67
N SER A 61 -8.52 -7.22 1.68
CA SER A 61 -8.68 -8.29 2.67
C SER A 61 -8.20 -7.90 4.07
N VAL A 62 -7.26 -6.97 4.18
CA VAL A 62 -6.73 -6.51 5.48
C VAL A 62 -7.30 -5.17 5.92
N ALA A 63 -8.12 -4.54 5.10
CA ALA A 63 -8.67 -3.23 5.40
C ALA A 63 -9.68 -3.31 6.54
N ASP A 64 -9.55 -2.38 7.48
CA ASP A 64 -10.59 -2.13 8.47
C ASP A 64 -11.61 -1.19 7.87
N ILE A 65 -12.88 -1.51 8.00
CA ILE A 65 -13.95 -0.62 7.57
C ILE A 65 -14.28 0.29 8.75
N ARG A 66 -13.92 1.56 8.61
CA ARG A 66 -14.21 2.60 9.61
C ARG A 66 -15.41 3.42 9.17
N ASN A 67 -16.02 4.06 10.12
CA ASN A 67 -17.09 5.03 9.87
C ASN A 67 -18.34 4.44 9.23
N GLU A 68 -18.59 3.14 9.40
CA GLU A 68 -19.84 2.55 8.95
C GLU A 68 -21.06 3.26 9.55
N SER A 69 -20.90 3.70 10.80
CA SER A 69 -21.99 4.38 11.53
C SER A 69 -22.35 5.75 10.95
N ILE A 70 -21.50 6.34 10.15
CA ILE A 70 -21.77 7.64 9.50
C ILE A 70 -22.02 7.51 8.00
N GLY A 71 -22.26 6.29 7.53
CA GLY A 71 -22.74 6.05 6.17
C GLY A 71 -21.70 6.18 5.07
N GLN A 72 -20.44 6.34 5.39
CA GLN A 72 -19.35 6.41 4.42
C GLN A 72 -18.27 5.38 4.77
N PRO A 73 -18.46 4.14 4.32
CA PRO A 73 -17.43 3.12 4.58
C PRO A 73 -16.15 3.49 3.87
N GLU A 74 -15.09 3.65 4.63
CA GLU A 74 -13.76 3.91 4.12
C GLU A 74 -12.86 2.74 4.48
N HIS A 75 -12.05 2.31 3.53
CA HIS A 75 -11.12 1.21 3.72
C HIS A 75 -9.79 1.75 4.24
N TRP A 76 -9.52 1.50 5.50
CA TRP A 76 -8.29 1.92 6.16
C TRP A 76 -7.40 0.72 6.42
N VAL A 77 -6.11 0.89 6.19
CA VAL A 77 -5.11 -0.13 6.47
C VAL A 77 -4.02 0.47 7.36
N LYS A 78 -3.34 -0.38 8.10
CA LYS A 78 -2.15 0.04 8.84
C LYS A 78 -0.95 -0.10 7.95
N ILE A 79 -0.17 0.96 7.87
CA ILE A 79 1.09 0.96 7.15
C ILE A 79 2.22 1.25 8.12
N ARG A 80 3.36 0.56 7.93
CA ARG A 80 4.57 0.84 8.69
C ARG A 80 5.56 1.48 7.76
N THR A 81 5.95 2.70 8.07
CA THR A 81 6.87 3.46 7.23
C THR A 81 8.29 3.29 7.72
N THR A 82 9.21 3.17 6.78
CA THR A 82 10.64 3.23 7.06
C THR A 82 11.18 4.53 6.50
N LYS A 83 12.45 4.56 6.14
CA LYS A 83 13.02 5.73 5.49
C LYS A 83 12.61 5.79 4.03
N THR A 84 12.74 6.97 3.41
CA THR A 84 12.51 7.13 1.98
C THR A 84 13.48 6.27 1.18
N GLY A 85 12.96 5.63 0.14
CA GLY A 85 13.78 4.89 -0.81
C GLY A 85 14.40 5.80 -1.85
N LYS A 86 15.01 5.20 -2.88
CA LYS A 86 15.47 5.94 -4.05
C LYS A 86 14.29 6.70 -4.66
N TYR A 87 14.55 7.87 -5.21
CA TYR A 87 13.54 8.73 -5.85
C TYR A 87 12.52 9.34 -4.89
N GLY A 88 12.83 9.40 -3.59
CA GLY A 88 11.97 10.07 -2.61
C GLY A 88 10.68 9.37 -2.26
N ARG A 89 10.53 8.10 -2.63
CA ARG A 89 9.34 7.34 -2.25
C ARG A 89 9.49 6.77 -0.85
N TRP A 90 8.42 6.81 -0.08
CA TRP A 90 8.38 6.15 1.20
C TRP A 90 8.31 4.64 1.02
N LEU A 91 9.15 3.91 1.74
CA LEU A 91 9.09 2.47 1.81
C LEU A 91 8.14 2.09 2.93
N VAL A 92 7.17 1.22 2.62
CA VAL A 92 6.17 0.82 3.60
C VAL A 92 6.05 -0.68 3.67
N ASP A 93 5.71 -1.16 4.85
CA ASP A 93 5.32 -2.54 5.10
C ASP A 93 3.85 -2.54 5.52
N ILE A 94 3.06 -3.39 4.87
CA ILE A 94 1.64 -3.52 5.16
C ILE A 94 1.42 -4.98 5.61
N PRO A 95 1.21 -5.21 6.91
CA PRO A 95 1.02 -6.58 7.42
C PRO A 95 -0.10 -7.32 6.68
N GLY A 96 0.19 -8.51 6.21
CA GLY A 96 -0.76 -9.32 5.44
C GLY A 96 -0.81 -9.03 3.95
N VAL A 97 -0.07 -8.03 3.49
CA VAL A 97 0.02 -7.67 2.07
C VAL A 97 1.45 -7.80 1.56
N THR A 98 2.37 -7.06 2.16
CA THR A 98 3.76 -7.02 1.72
C THR A 98 4.44 -8.40 1.80
N ASP A 99 4.23 -9.10 2.89
CA ASP A 99 4.80 -10.43 3.09
C ASP A 99 4.28 -11.44 2.05
N ILE A 100 3.01 -11.38 1.70
CA ILE A 100 2.42 -12.29 0.70
C ILE A 100 2.93 -11.95 -0.69
N LEU A 101 2.97 -10.67 -1.05
CA LEU A 101 3.49 -10.24 -2.35
C LEU A 101 4.97 -10.57 -2.51
N ARG A 102 5.73 -10.47 -1.42
CA ARG A 102 7.15 -10.79 -1.43
C ARG A 102 7.42 -12.26 -1.75
N GLU A 103 6.53 -13.16 -1.39
CA GLU A 103 6.67 -14.58 -1.71
C GLU A 103 6.63 -14.83 -3.21
N THR A 104 5.78 -14.11 -3.93
CA THR A 104 5.61 -14.28 -5.37
C THR A 104 6.56 -13.38 -6.17
N TRP A 105 6.76 -12.15 -5.72
CA TRP A 105 7.58 -11.14 -6.42
C TRP A 105 8.61 -10.53 -5.47
N PRO A 106 9.64 -11.28 -5.06
CA PRO A 106 10.67 -10.73 -4.17
C PRO A 106 11.58 -9.74 -4.91
N TYR A 107 12.00 -8.71 -4.20
CA TYR A 107 12.98 -7.77 -4.72
C TYR A 107 14.35 -8.45 -4.79
N LYS A 108 14.96 -8.44 -5.96
CA LYS A 108 16.19 -9.20 -6.23
C LYS A 108 17.45 -8.34 -6.27
N GLY A 109 17.32 -7.11 -6.00
CA GLY A 109 18.48 -6.28 -6.12
C GLY A 109 18.42 -4.97 -5.55
#